data_44f6d0d0b780ac2177ac90a7c11f8cf2
#
_entry.id   44f6d0d0b780ac2177ac90a7c11f8cf2
#
_cell.length_a   1.000
_cell.length_b   1.000
_cell.length_c   1.000
_cell.angle_alpha   90.00
_cell.angle_beta   90.00
_cell.angle_gamma   90.00
#
_symmetry.space_group_name_H-M   'P 1'
#
loop_
_entity.id
_entity.type
_entity.pdbx_description
1 polymer ?
#
loop_
_entity_poly.entity_id
_entity_poly.type
_entity_poly.pdbx_seq_one_letter_code
_entity_poly.pdbx_strand_id
1 'polypeptide(L)'
;PPIDRKIMRYAERGSRARRMMAKEYRHRAIVWGVQPQYCIDMLNWMVHCWGIVPLTDMLSLVNTRMIADTDTPENREQAFYDMAWLNENMIMRNRTHGGYKVLVDDLWEFCETMHADMVIMWEHMSCKALTGMHGQFEEQARARGIHLVWVCHDLCDPRVYTRQAIRDQLNAYMRTVMREEPLDPSIEVLPDENAW
;
A
#
# COMPACT_ATOMS: atom_id res chain seq x y z
N PRO A 1 -15.78 -7.36 -8.74
CA PRO A 1 -16.16 -6.36 -9.74
C PRO A 1 -14.91 -5.73 -10.33
N PRO A 2 -14.89 -5.43 -11.64
CA PRO A 2 -13.75 -4.82 -12.26
C PRO A 2 -13.41 -3.47 -11.59
N ILE A 3 -12.12 -3.18 -11.47
CA ILE A 3 -11.64 -1.93 -10.88
C ILE A 3 -12.22 -0.74 -11.68
N ASP A 4 -12.80 0.22 -10.97
CA ASP A 4 -13.37 1.39 -11.60
C ASP A 4 -12.28 2.21 -12.31
N ARG A 5 -12.51 2.53 -13.59
CA ARG A 5 -11.58 3.34 -14.39
C ARG A 5 -11.27 4.71 -13.78
N LYS A 6 -12.16 5.25 -12.93
CA LYS A 6 -11.89 6.49 -12.20
C LYS A 6 -10.81 6.29 -11.14
N ILE A 7 -10.87 5.17 -10.40
CA ILE A 7 -9.86 4.81 -9.41
C ILE A 7 -8.50 4.68 -10.09
N MET A 8 -8.43 4.00 -11.21
CA MET A 8 -7.19 3.86 -11.98
C MET A 8 -6.62 5.22 -12.40
N ARG A 9 -7.45 6.15 -12.85
CA ARG A 9 -6.99 7.51 -13.21
C ARG A 9 -6.45 8.30 -12.01
N TYR A 10 -7.04 8.15 -10.83
CA TYR A 10 -6.52 8.78 -9.60
C TYR A 10 -5.18 8.18 -9.18
N ALA A 11 -5.06 6.86 -9.22
CA ALA A 11 -3.82 6.17 -8.96
C ALA A 11 -2.70 6.60 -9.93
N GLU A 12 -2.99 6.68 -11.22
CA GLU A 12 -2.05 7.15 -12.25
C GLU A 12 -1.58 8.60 -12.00
N ARG A 13 -2.48 9.50 -11.60
CA ARG A 13 -2.12 10.90 -11.28
C ARG A 13 -1.20 10.99 -10.07
N GLY A 14 -1.54 10.28 -8.99
CA GLY A 14 -0.72 10.23 -7.79
C GLY A 14 0.67 9.65 -8.07
N SER A 15 0.74 8.57 -8.81
CA SER A 15 1.98 7.95 -9.28
C SER A 15 2.83 8.90 -10.09
N ARG A 16 2.22 9.65 -11.02
CA ARG A 16 2.94 10.63 -11.86
C ARG A 16 3.55 11.75 -11.02
N ALA A 17 2.81 12.28 -10.05
CA ALA A 17 3.31 13.31 -9.15
C ALA A 17 4.51 12.80 -8.33
N ARG A 18 4.41 11.60 -7.74
CA ARG A 18 5.52 10.99 -6.98
C ARG A 18 6.77 10.76 -7.83
N ARG A 19 6.60 10.31 -9.08
CA ARG A 19 7.73 10.13 -10.01
C ARG A 19 8.44 11.44 -10.32
N MET A 20 7.70 12.55 -10.42
CA MET A 20 8.30 13.87 -10.65
C MET A 20 9.10 14.39 -9.45
N MET A 21 8.84 13.87 -8.24
CA MET A 21 9.57 14.23 -7.02
C MET A 21 10.84 13.41 -6.82
N ALA A 22 10.98 12.27 -7.46
CA ALA A 22 12.13 11.40 -7.32
C ALA A 22 13.33 11.96 -8.12
N LYS A 23 14.52 12.02 -7.50
CA LYS A 23 15.77 12.35 -8.19
C LYS A 23 16.12 11.30 -9.25
N GLU A 24 15.92 10.05 -8.90
CA GLU A 24 16.06 8.89 -9.75
C GLU A 24 14.91 7.93 -9.45
N TYR A 25 14.41 7.31 -10.49
CA TYR A 25 13.30 6.37 -10.41
C TYR A 25 13.80 5.00 -10.87
N ARG A 26 13.78 4.04 -9.93
CA ARG A 26 14.26 2.68 -10.19
C ARG A 26 13.14 1.67 -10.24
N HIS A 27 12.25 1.70 -9.24
CA HIS A 27 11.19 0.72 -9.06
C HIS A 27 9.81 1.35 -9.01
N ARG A 28 8.83 0.60 -9.49
CA ARG A 28 7.41 0.92 -9.50
C ARG A 28 6.70 -0.01 -8.53
N ALA A 29 6.28 0.49 -7.38
CA ALA A 29 5.74 -0.34 -6.33
C ALA A 29 4.23 -0.17 -6.16
N ILE A 30 3.53 -1.30 -5.99
CA ILE A 30 2.21 -1.32 -5.37
C ILE A 30 2.41 -1.50 -3.87
N VAL A 31 1.80 -0.65 -3.08
CA VAL A 31 1.82 -0.75 -1.62
C VAL A 31 0.55 -1.44 -1.16
N TRP A 32 0.68 -2.59 -0.53
CA TRP A 32 -0.43 -3.46 -0.20
C TRP A 32 -0.50 -3.75 1.30
N GLY A 33 -1.70 -3.81 1.84
CA GLY A 33 -1.90 -3.87 3.28
C GLY A 33 -2.07 -2.48 3.91
N VAL A 34 -2.15 -2.43 5.22
CA VAL A 34 -2.35 -1.18 5.97
C VAL A 34 -1.02 -0.75 6.58
N GLN A 35 -0.56 0.42 6.18
CA GLN A 35 0.70 0.97 6.71
C GLN A 35 0.59 1.34 8.19
N PRO A 36 1.69 1.32 8.94
CA PRO A 36 1.72 1.79 10.33
C PRO A 36 1.39 3.28 10.41
N GLN A 37 0.48 3.65 11.30
CA GLN A 37 -0.06 5.02 11.41
C GLN A 37 0.99 6.04 11.87
N TYR A 38 2.02 5.59 12.55
CA TYR A 38 3.13 6.43 13.05
C TYR A 38 4.31 6.54 12.07
N CYS A 39 4.27 5.86 10.92
CA CYS A 39 5.35 5.85 9.92
C CYS A 39 4.84 6.22 8.52
N ILE A 40 3.99 7.25 8.44
CA ILE A 40 3.41 7.74 7.18
C ILE A 40 4.44 8.33 6.22
N ASP A 41 5.56 8.80 6.72
CA ASP A 41 6.68 9.32 5.93
C ASP A 41 7.43 8.23 5.13
N MET A 42 7.21 6.95 5.46
CA MET A 42 7.86 5.81 4.81
C MET A 42 7.72 5.83 3.29
N LEU A 43 6.56 6.22 2.78
CA LEU A 43 6.33 6.29 1.32
C LEU A 43 7.21 7.33 0.63
N ASN A 44 7.43 8.48 1.27
CA ASN A 44 8.34 9.50 0.75
C ASN A 44 9.80 9.09 0.93
N TRP A 45 10.13 8.49 2.07
CA TRP A 45 11.46 7.98 2.33
C TRP A 45 11.91 6.95 1.28
N MET A 46 11.06 5.97 0.92
CA MET A 46 11.40 4.98 -0.12
C MET A 46 11.73 5.65 -1.46
N VAL A 47 11.01 6.72 -1.82
CA VAL A 47 11.25 7.46 -3.07
C VAL A 47 12.64 8.10 -3.06
N HIS A 48 13.00 8.76 -1.98
CA HIS A 48 14.26 9.51 -1.90
C HIS A 48 15.46 8.62 -1.59
N CYS A 49 15.29 7.62 -0.75
CA CYS A 49 16.37 6.73 -0.34
C CYS A 49 16.68 5.69 -1.42
N TRP A 50 15.69 5.09 -2.05
CA TRP A 50 15.85 3.94 -2.94
C TRP A 50 15.35 4.13 -4.36
N GLY A 51 14.66 5.22 -4.65
CA GLY A 51 14.02 5.41 -5.96
C GLY A 51 12.80 4.50 -6.17
N ILE A 52 12.20 4.00 -5.09
CA ILE A 52 10.98 3.18 -5.14
C ILE A 52 9.78 4.10 -5.17
N VAL A 53 9.06 4.14 -6.27
CA VAL A 53 7.89 5.01 -6.43
C VAL A 53 6.61 4.25 -6.13
N PRO A 54 5.91 4.55 -5.02
CA PRO A 54 4.59 3.99 -4.76
C PRO A 54 3.60 4.48 -5.82
N LEU A 55 3.05 3.58 -6.60
CA LEU A 55 2.08 3.89 -7.64
C LEU A 55 0.68 4.10 -7.04
N THR A 56 0.32 3.20 -6.15
CA THR A 56 -0.93 3.24 -5.39
C THR A 56 -0.77 2.41 -4.13
N ASP A 57 -1.69 2.58 -3.21
CA ASP A 57 -1.84 1.76 -2.02
C ASP A 57 -3.27 1.21 -1.92
N MET A 58 -3.43 0.19 -1.09
CA MET A 58 -4.71 -0.49 -0.92
C MET A 58 -5.82 0.45 -0.42
N LEU A 59 -5.50 1.46 0.36
CA LEU A 59 -6.48 2.37 0.96
C LEU A 59 -6.88 3.51 0.02
N SER A 60 -5.98 3.92 -0.88
CA SER A 60 -6.24 4.96 -1.89
C SER A 60 -7.22 4.50 -2.98
N LEU A 61 -7.55 3.21 -3.02
CA LEU A 61 -8.44 2.61 -4.01
C LEU A 61 -9.90 2.57 -3.54
N VAL A 62 -10.28 3.48 -2.70
CA VAL A 62 -11.68 3.59 -2.25
C VAL A 62 -12.52 4.14 -3.40
N ASN A 63 -13.53 3.37 -3.76
CA ASN A 63 -14.54 3.81 -4.70
C ASN A 63 -15.38 4.90 -4.03
N THR A 64 -15.09 6.17 -4.32
CA THR A 64 -15.75 7.29 -3.66
C THR A 64 -17.07 7.61 -4.34
N ARG A 65 -18.17 7.38 -3.65
CA ARG A 65 -19.47 7.94 -3.94
C ARG A 65 -19.65 9.21 -3.11
N MET A 66 -20.18 10.26 -3.70
CA MET A 66 -20.54 11.45 -2.93
C MET A 66 -21.73 11.12 -2.02
N ILE A 67 -21.62 11.49 -0.76
CA ILE A 67 -22.71 11.39 0.20
C ILE A 67 -23.67 12.54 -0.07
N ALA A 68 -24.97 12.25 -0.13
CA ALA A 68 -26.00 13.25 -0.32
C ALA A 68 -26.00 14.27 0.82
N ASP A 69 -26.35 15.50 0.50
CA ASP A 69 -26.58 16.53 1.50
C ASP A 69 -27.75 16.15 2.42
N THR A 70 -27.61 16.40 3.71
CA THR A 70 -28.56 15.96 4.75
C THR A 70 -29.63 16.98 5.10
N ASP A 71 -29.79 18.05 4.33
CA ASP A 71 -30.68 19.16 4.65
C ASP A 71 -32.15 18.78 4.58
N THR A 72 -32.52 17.79 3.78
CA THR A 72 -33.90 17.30 3.69
C THR A 72 -34.05 15.87 4.28
N PRO A 73 -35.26 15.45 4.73
CA PRO A 73 -35.47 14.09 5.22
C PRO A 73 -35.12 13.01 4.18
N GLU A 74 -35.50 13.23 2.93
CA GLU A 74 -35.24 12.33 1.81
C GLU A 74 -33.73 12.21 1.55
N ASN A 75 -33.02 13.32 1.59
CA ASN A 75 -31.57 13.34 1.45
C ASN A 75 -30.85 12.66 2.63
N ARG A 76 -31.39 12.75 3.85
CA ARG A 76 -30.84 12.01 5.00
C ARG A 76 -30.95 10.51 4.80
N GLU A 77 -32.09 10.03 4.32
CA GLU A 77 -32.24 8.60 4.01
C GLU A 77 -31.26 8.18 2.90
N GLN A 78 -31.16 8.97 1.84
CA GLN A 78 -30.20 8.73 0.76
C GLN A 78 -28.74 8.73 1.28
N ALA A 79 -28.39 9.63 2.19
CA ALA A 79 -27.04 9.66 2.80
C ALA A 79 -26.72 8.37 3.57
N PHE A 80 -27.69 7.76 4.26
CA PHE A 80 -27.47 6.46 4.89
C PHE A 80 -27.21 5.35 3.88
N TYR A 81 -27.93 5.32 2.77
CA TYR A 81 -27.67 4.38 1.68
C TYR A 81 -26.30 4.60 1.04
N ASP A 82 -25.91 5.86 0.83
CA ASP A 82 -24.59 6.20 0.27
C ASP A 82 -23.46 5.80 1.22
N MET A 83 -23.62 5.99 2.53
CA MET A 83 -22.66 5.54 3.54
C MET A 83 -22.57 4.00 3.59
N ALA A 84 -23.69 3.32 3.53
CA ALA A 84 -23.72 1.87 3.47
C ALA A 84 -23.02 1.35 2.21
N TRP A 85 -23.30 1.97 1.07
CA TRP A 85 -22.66 1.64 -0.20
C TRP A 85 -21.14 1.86 -0.16
N LEU A 86 -20.66 2.98 0.39
CA LEU A 86 -19.23 3.24 0.59
C LEU A 86 -18.59 2.16 1.44
N ASN A 87 -19.25 1.81 2.54
CA ASN A 87 -18.75 0.79 3.46
C ASN A 87 -18.66 -0.60 2.79
N GLU A 88 -19.69 -0.99 2.03
CA GLU A 88 -19.71 -2.27 1.31
C GLU A 88 -18.66 -2.33 0.18
N ASN A 89 -18.36 -1.20 -0.43
CA ASN A 89 -17.40 -1.12 -1.54
C ASN A 89 -15.99 -0.71 -1.10
N MET A 90 -15.75 -0.57 0.20
CA MET A 90 -14.40 -0.41 0.72
C MET A 90 -13.60 -1.69 0.46
N ILE A 91 -12.40 -1.53 -0.11
CA ILE A 91 -11.57 -2.66 -0.56
C ILE A 91 -11.36 -3.71 0.53
N MET A 92 -11.02 -3.29 1.75
CA MET A 92 -10.81 -4.22 2.86
C MET A 92 -12.06 -5.05 3.18
N ARG A 93 -13.23 -4.42 3.18
CA ARG A 93 -14.50 -5.10 3.47
C ARG A 93 -14.91 -6.05 2.34
N ASN A 94 -14.84 -5.57 1.11
CA ASN A 94 -15.19 -6.36 -0.07
C ASN A 94 -14.36 -7.65 -0.14
N ARG A 95 -13.07 -7.57 0.19
CA ARG A 95 -12.17 -8.71 0.24
C ARG A 95 -12.47 -9.67 1.39
N THR A 96 -12.88 -9.16 2.52
CA THR A 96 -13.32 -9.99 3.65
C THR A 96 -14.52 -10.86 3.29
N HIS A 97 -15.43 -10.35 2.47
CA HIS A 97 -16.61 -11.09 1.98
C HIS A 97 -16.32 -11.95 0.75
N GLY A 98 -15.39 -11.53 -0.11
CA GLY A 98 -15.04 -12.24 -1.35
C GLY A 98 -14.03 -13.37 -1.19
N GLY A 99 -13.54 -13.62 0.03
CA GLY A 99 -12.49 -14.60 0.31
C GLY A 99 -11.09 -14.16 -0.13
N TYR A 100 -10.10 -15.00 0.18
CA TYR A 100 -8.67 -14.69 -0.06
C TYR A 100 -8.35 -14.43 -1.53
N LYS A 101 -9.02 -15.11 -2.43
CA LYS A 101 -8.76 -15.02 -3.86
C LYS A 101 -8.96 -13.61 -4.40
N VAL A 102 -9.97 -12.90 -3.93
CA VAL A 102 -10.21 -11.50 -4.33
C VAL A 102 -9.05 -10.60 -3.94
N LEU A 103 -8.48 -10.80 -2.75
CA LEU A 103 -7.32 -10.03 -2.28
C LEU A 103 -6.08 -10.24 -3.16
N VAL A 104 -5.88 -11.47 -3.60
CA VAL A 104 -4.74 -11.87 -4.45
C VAL A 104 -4.94 -11.38 -5.89
N ASP A 105 -6.10 -11.64 -6.46
CA ASP A 105 -6.41 -11.29 -7.85
C ASP A 105 -6.35 -9.76 -8.06
N ASP A 106 -6.92 -8.98 -7.13
CA ASP A 106 -6.86 -7.52 -7.19
C ASP A 106 -5.43 -6.98 -7.17
N LEU A 107 -4.56 -7.53 -6.30
CA LEU A 107 -3.16 -7.11 -6.24
C LEU A 107 -2.47 -7.28 -7.60
N TRP A 108 -2.61 -8.46 -8.18
CA TRP A 108 -1.92 -8.76 -9.44
C TRP A 108 -2.51 -7.99 -10.62
N GLU A 109 -3.82 -7.75 -10.63
CA GLU A 109 -4.45 -6.87 -11.62
C GLU A 109 -3.88 -5.45 -11.56
N PHE A 110 -3.64 -4.91 -10.34
CA PHE A 110 -2.96 -3.63 -10.19
C PHE A 110 -1.52 -3.66 -10.68
N CYS A 111 -0.77 -4.70 -10.32
CA CYS A 111 0.61 -4.84 -10.78
C CYS A 111 0.69 -4.85 -12.31
N GLU A 112 -0.17 -5.61 -12.97
CA GLU A 112 -0.21 -5.72 -14.43
C GLU A 112 -0.63 -4.39 -15.07
N THR A 113 -1.73 -3.80 -14.61
CA THR A 113 -2.29 -2.57 -15.20
C THR A 113 -1.38 -1.38 -15.02
N MET A 114 -0.69 -1.28 -13.89
CA MET A 114 0.22 -0.17 -13.58
C MET A 114 1.67 -0.47 -13.94
N HIS A 115 1.96 -1.64 -14.49
CA HIS A 115 3.31 -2.09 -14.82
C HIS A 115 4.25 -1.99 -13.62
N ALA A 116 3.82 -2.49 -12.46
CA ALA A 116 4.63 -2.54 -11.27
C ALA A 116 5.63 -3.70 -11.34
N ASP A 117 6.84 -3.46 -10.88
CA ASP A 117 7.90 -4.46 -10.75
C ASP A 117 8.14 -4.90 -9.30
N MET A 118 7.51 -4.19 -8.35
CA MET A 118 7.66 -4.42 -6.92
C MET A 118 6.33 -4.32 -6.18
N VAL A 119 6.19 -5.10 -5.12
CA VAL A 119 5.11 -4.99 -4.14
C VAL A 119 5.71 -4.82 -2.76
N ILE A 120 5.31 -3.75 -2.06
CA ILE A 120 5.59 -3.56 -0.64
C ILE A 120 4.38 -4.06 0.13
N MET A 121 4.54 -5.19 0.80
CA MET A 121 3.47 -5.80 1.57
C MET A 121 3.56 -5.38 3.04
N TRP A 122 2.64 -4.52 3.46
CA TRP A 122 2.50 -4.17 4.87
C TRP A 122 1.84 -5.30 5.64
N GLU A 123 2.62 -5.96 6.47
CA GLU A 123 2.13 -7.07 7.28
C GLU A 123 1.99 -6.65 8.74
N HIS A 124 0.76 -6.45 9.18
CA HIS A 124 0.52 -6.30 10.61
C HIS A 124 0.78 -7.63 11.34
N MET A 125 1.64 -7.61 12.35
CA MET A 125 2.10 -8.80 13.08
C MET A 125 0.98 -9.71 13.64
N SER A 126 -0.21 -9.16 13.85
CA SER A 126 -1.38 -9.89 14.35
C SER A 126 -2.37 -10.29 13.25
N CYS A 127 -2.11 -9.97 11.99
CA CYS A 127 -3.02 -10.26 10.89
C CYS A 127 -2.86 -11.70 10.39
N LYS A 128 -3.58 -12.64 11.02
CA LYS A 128 -3.52 -14.07 10.65
C LYS A 128 -3.94 -14.35 9.21
N ALA A 129 -4.86 -13.53 8.67
CA ALA A 129 -5.32 -13.70 7.29
C ALA A 129 -4.19 -13.44 6.30
N LEU A 130 -3.43 -12.36 6.46
CA LEU A 130 -2.33 -12.01 5.57
C LEU A 130 -1.15 -12.98 5.77
N THR A 131 -0.76 -13.23 7.01
CA THR A 131 0.32 -14.18 7.35
C THR A 131 0.04 -15.58 6.80
N GLY A 132 -1.21 -16.04 6.85
CA GLY A 132 -1.60 -17.35 6.30
C GLY A 132 -1.48 -17.46 4.78
N MET A 133 -1.29 -16.36 4.08
CA MET A 133 -1.24 -16.30 2.62
C MET A 133 0.17 -16.07 2.05
N HIS A 134 1.20 -15.97 2.90
CA HIS A 134 2.59 -15.72 2.46
C HIS A 134 2.99 -16.61 1.29
N GLY A 135 2.87 -17.92 1.44
CA GLY A 135 3.29 -18.85 0.40
C GLY A 135 2.61 -18.62 -0.96
N GLN A 136 1.33 -18.23 -0.96
CA GLN A 136 0.59 -17.94 -2.18
C GLN A 136 1.07 -16.65 -2.85
N PHE A 137 1.30 -15.60 -2.07
CA PHE A 137 1.83 -14.34 -2.60
C PHE A 137 3.25 -14.52 -3.15
N GLU A 138 4.11 -15.24 -2.42
CA GLU A 138 5.49 -15.53 -2.83
C GLU A 138 5.55 -16.33 -4.14
N GLU A 139 4.75 -17.40 -4.25
CA GLU A 139 4.69 -18.23 -5.45
C GLU A 139 4.23 -17.40 -6.66
N GLN A 140 3.17 -16.63 -6.46
CA GLN A 140 2.59 -15.84 -7.55
C GLN A 140 3.44 -14.65 -7.96
N ALA A 141 4.12 -13.98 -7.01
CA ALA A 141 5.08 -12.93 -7.29
C ALA A 141 6.25 -13.47 -8.13
N ARG A 142 6.80 -14.62 -7.72
CA ARG A 142 7.89 -15.29 -8.43
C ARG A 142 7.48 -15.68 -9.86
N ALA A 143 6.28 -16.22 -10.03
CA ALA A 143 5.77 -16.59 -11.36
C ALA A 143 5.61 -15.39 -12.30
N ARG A 144 5.42 -14.18 -11.75
CA ARG A 144 5.26 -12.93 -12.51
C ARG A 144 6.55 -12.12 -12.64
N GLY A 145 7.62 -12.54 -11.98
CA GLY A 145 8.86 -11.78 -11.93
C GLY A 145 8.74 -10.45 -11.15
N ILE A 146 7.81 -10.38 -10.20
CA ILE A 146 7.57 -9.21 -9.35
C ILE A 146 8.31 -9.39 -8.03
N HIS A 147 9.04 -8.37 -7.61
CA HIS A 147 9.71 -8.34 -6.31
C HIS A 147 8.71 -8.10 -5.18
N LEU A 148 8.60 -9.05 -4.26
CA LEU A 148 7.69 -8.97 -3.11
C LEU A 148 8.48 -8.75 -1.84
N VAL A 149 8.25 -7.61 -1.20
CA VAL A 149 8.91 -7.23 0.06
C VAL A 149 7.91 -7.25 1.19
N TRP A 150 8.12 -8.12 2.17
CA TRP A 150 7.34 -8.14 3.39
C TRP A 150 7.92 -7.17 4.40
N VAL A 151 7.07 -6.29 4.91
CA VAL A 151 7.43 -5.32 5.95
C VAL A 151 6.49 -5.52 7.13
N CYS A 152 6.99 -6.26 8.13
CA CYS A 152 6.25 -6.55 9.35
C CYS A 152 6.25 -5.34 10.28
N HIS A 153 5.08 -5.06 10.87
CA HIS A 153 4.93 -3.92 11.76
C HIS A 153 3.77 -4.11 12.76
N ASP A 154 3.72 -3.25 13.77
CA ASP A 154 2.48 -2.96 14.51
C ASP A 154 1.78 -1.75 13.87
N LEU A 155 0.45 -1.71 13.92
CA LEU A 155 -0.32 -0.65 13.28
C LEU A 155 -0.18 0.69 14.00
N CYS A 156 -0.10 0.66 15.33
CA CYS A 156 -0.21 1.85 16.18
C CYS A 156 0.90 1.99 17.22
N ASP A 157 1.56 0.90 17.60
CA ASP A 157 2.54 0.90 18.70
C ASP A 157 4.00 0.92 18.20
N PRO A 158 4.67 2.08 18.21
CA PRO A 158 6.05 2.21 17.79
C PRO A 158 7.07 1.53 18.73
N ARG A 159 6.63 1.06 19.91
CA ARG A 159 7.49 0.32 20.84
C ARG A 159 7.71 -1.13 20.39
N VAL A 160 6.77 -1.67 19.59
CA VAL A 160 6.86 -3.01 19.01
C VAL A 160 7.76 -3.01 17.79
N TYR A 161 7.56 -2.06 16.91
CA TYR A 161 8.41 -1.79 15.75
C TYR A 161 8.69 -0.31 15.65
N THR A 162 9.95 0.09 15.82
CA THR A 162 10.35 1.48 15.61
C THR A 162 10.28 1.84 14.12
N ARG A 163 10.22 3.12 13.80
CA ARG A 163 10.28 3.59 12.39
C ARG A 163 11.51 3.06 11.68
N GLN A 164 12.67 3.07 12.38
CA GLN A 164 13.90 2.55 11.81
C GLN A 164 13.84 1.04 11.57
N ALA A 165 13.30 0.27 12.51
CA ALA A 165 13.13 -1.17 12.34
C ALA A 165 12.24 -1.54 11.14
N ILE A 166 11.26 -0.69 10.83
CA ILE A 166 10.45 -0.83 9.61
C ILE A 166 11.27 -0.54 8.36
N ARG A 167 12.06 0.55 8.35
CA ARG A 167 12.96 0.91 7.23
C ARG A 167 14.04 -0.16 7.01
N ASP A 168 14.58 -0.73 8.07
CA ASP A 168 15.65 -1.73 8.00
C ASP A 168 15.23 -3.01 7.29
N GLN A 169 13.95 -3.38 7.36
CA GLN A 169 13.44 -4.54 6.61
C GLN A 169 13.51 -4.28 5.10
N LEU A 170 13.15 -3.07 4.65
CA LEU A 170 13.27 -2.70 3.25
C LEU A 170 14.74 -2.49 2.86
N ASN A 171 15.55 -1.85 3.70
CA ASN A 171 17.00 -1.70 3.48
C ASN A 171 17.66 -3.07 3.27
N ALA A 172 17.35 -4.03 4.14
CA ALA A 172 17.88 -5.39 4.05
C ALA A 172 17.48 -6.05 2.72
N TYR A 173 16.24 -5.92 2.29
CA TYR A 173 15.78 -6.48 1.03
C TYR A 173 16.50 -5.83 -0.17
N MET A 174 16.58 -4.51 -0.20
CA MET A 174 17.23 -3.78 -1.30
C MET A 174 18.71 -4.14 -1.42
N ARG A 175 19.41 -4.24 -0.29
CA ARG A 175 20.84 -4.59 -0.28
C ARG A 175 21.10 -6.06 -0.59
N THR A 176 20.31 -6.98 -0.07
CA THR A 176 20.61 -8.43 -0.15
C THR A 176 19.97 -9.09 -1.36
N VAL A 177 18.75 -8.76 -1.69
CA VAL A 177 17.98 -9.36 -2.79
C VAL A 177 18.18 -8.57 -4.08
N MET A 178 17.95 -7.25 -4.03
CA MET A 178 18.10 -6.38 -5.20
C MET A 178 19.57 -6.08 -5.51
N ARG A 179 20.46 -6.15 -4.51
CA ARG A 179 21.89 -5.82 -4.60
C ARG A 179 22.12 -4.38 -5.04
N GLU A 180 21.28 -3.50 -4.55
CA GLU A 180 21.35 -2.07 -4.85
C GLU A 180 21.92 -1.26 -3.69
N GLU A 181 22.49 -0.10 -4.03
CA GLU A 181 22.90 0.92 -3.08
C GLU A 181 21.84 2.03 -3.03
N PRO A 182 21.61 2.66 -1.85
CA PRO A 182 20.67 3.75 -1.74
C PRO A 182 21.08 4.95 -2.61
N LEU A 183 20.10 5.65 -3.16
CA LEU A 183 20.30 6.91 -3.87
C LEU A 183 20.81 8.01 -2.95
N ASP A 184 20.32 7.98 -1.71
CA ASP A 184 20.74 8.90 -0.65
C ASP A 184 21.09 8.12 0.62
N PRO A 185 22.35 7.73 0.82
CA PRO A 185 22.77 7.01 2.01
C PRO A 185 22.60 7.81 3.31
N SER A 186 22.51 9.14 3.24
CA SER A 186 22.39 9.97 4.43
C SER A 186 21.04 9.85 5.15
N ILE A 187 20.03 9.35 4.44
CA ILE A 187 18.69 9.12 4.99
C ILE A 187 18.34 7.64 5.15
N GLU A 188 19.25 6.73 4.87
CA GLU A 188 19.04 5.29 5.05
C GLU A 188 18.74 4.94 6.51
N VAL A 189 19.48 5.58 7.42
CA VAL A 189 19.25 5.50 8.86
C VAL A 189 18.85 6.87 9.36
N LEU A 190 17.61 7.00 9.79
CA LEU A 190 17.08 8.22 10.40
C LEU A 190 16.91 8.01 11.89
N PRO A 191 17.23 9.04 12.73
CA PRO A 191 16.93 8.95 14.14
C PRO A 191 15.43 8.70 14.35
N ASP A 192 15.10 7.82 15.27
CA ASP A 192 13.72 7.63 15.73
C ASP A 192 13.30 8.84 16.59
N GLU A 193 13.35 10.02 15.99
CA GLU A 193 12.90 11.25 16.65
C GLU A 193 11.43 11.10 16.98
N ASN A 194 11.16 11.21 18.24
CA ASN A 194 9.83 11.17 18.85
C ASN A 194 9.15 9.81 18.68
N ALA A 195 9.64 8.86 19.43
CA ALA A 195 8.78 7.77 19.86
C ALA A 195 7.54 8.28 20.63
N TRP A 196 7.43 9.59 20.90
CA TRP A 196 6.26 10.33 21.51
C TRP A 196 6.41 11.84 21.36
#